data_8816870065fa378d8ab084ac584eebc9
#
_entry.id   8816870065fa378d8ab084ac584eebc9
#
_cell.length_a   1.000
_cell.length_b   1.000
_cell.length_c   1.000
_cell.angle_alpha   90.00
_cell.angle_beta   90.00
_cell.angle_gamma   90.00
#
_symmetry.space_group_name_H-M   'P 1'
#
loop_
_entity.id
_entity.type
_entity.pdbx_description
1 polymer ?
#
loop_
_entity_poly.entity_id
_entity_poly.type
_entity_poly.pdbx_seq_one_letter_code
_entity_poly.pdbx_strand_id
1 'polypeptide(L)'
;MYLVRWQLQVRFGHLKEVLGILRQWEVDVGQRVGWRASNIRVLQGMLGASQSTVELETRTDSLSDLESSWKDMEKSPHHQEAMKSLERYVVSGTDCWSVYNIVELFEAD
;
A
#
# COMPACT_ATOMS: atom_id res chain seq x y z
N MET A 1 -11.81 11.21 8.26
CA MET A 1 -11.29 9.95 7.70
C MET A 1 -10.43 10.23 6.48
N TYR A 2 -9.37 9.49 6.32
CA TYR A 2 -8.39 9.68 5.25
C TYR A 2 -8.26 8.41 4.43
N LEU A 3 -8.01 8.58 3.14
CA LEU A 3 -7.66 7.51 2.23
C LEU A 3 -6.15 7.57 1.98
N VAL A 4 -5.47 6.48 2.22
CA VAL A 4 -4.02 6.36 2.07
C VAL A 4 -3.72 5.44 0.91
N ARG A 5 -2.87 5.88 -0.02
CA ARG A 5 -2.43 5.09 -1.16
C ARG A 5 -0.92 5.03 -1.22
N TRP A 6 -0.41 3.84 -1.41
CA TRP A 6 0.98 3.61 -1.75
C TRP A 6 1.05 3.07 -3.16
N GLN A 7 1.66 3.82 -4.07
CA GLN A 7 1.73 3.51 -5.49
C GLN A 7 3.15 3.15 -5.87
N LEU A 8 3.29 2.17 -6.75
CA LEU A 8 4.58 1.80 -7.32
C LEU A 8 4.42 1.33 -8.77
N GLN A 9 5.53 1.43 -9.53
CA GLN A 9 5.61 0.92 -10.89
C GLN A 9 6.35 -0.41 -10.88
N VAL A 10 5.69 -1.45 -11.36
CA VAL A 10 6.23 -2.80 -11.44
C VAL A 10 7.00 -2.96 -12.74
N ARG A 11 8.16 -3.59 -12.70
CA ARG A 11 8.90 -3.93 -13.92
C ARG A 11 8.09 -4.89 -14.77
N PHE A 12 8.19 -4.73 -16.07
CA PHE A 12 7.48 -5.56 -17.04
C PHE A 12 7.70 -7.05 -16.76
N GLY A 13 6.60 -7.80 -16.69
CA GLY A 13 6.63 -9.25 -16.48
C GLY A 13 6.69 -9.72 -15.03
N HIS A 14 6.72 -8.80 -14.05
CA HIS A 14 6.92 -9.14 -12.64
C HIS A 14 5.73 -8.83 -11.72
N LEU A 15 4.55 -8.64 -12.28
CA LEU A 15 3.35 -8.35 -11.48
C LEU A 15 3.04 -9.47 -10.48
N LYS A 16 3.16 -10.72 -10.90
CA LYS A 16 2.91 -11.89 -10.03
C LYS A 16 3.80 -11.89 -8.79
N GLU A 17 5.06 -11.63 -8.98
CA GLU A 17 6.05 -11.60 -7.90
C GLU A 17 5.73 -10.48 -6.91
N VAL A 18 5.38 -9.30 -7.41
CA VAL A 18 5.01 -8.16 -6.56
C VAL A 18 3.74 -8.46 -5.77
N LEU A 19 2.71 -8.99 -6.41
CA LEU A 19 1.47 -9.35 -5.72
C LEU A 19 1.69 -10.43 -4.66
N GLY A 20 2.57 -11.39 -4.93
CA GLY A 20 2.95 -12.41 -3.96
C GLY A 20 3.66 -11.83 -2.73
N ILE A 21 4.58 -10.88 -2.95
CA ILE A 21 5.28 -10.19 -1.86
C ILE A 21 4.30 -9.37 -1.02
N LEU A 22 3.37 -8.65 -1.65
CA LEU A 22 2.37 -7.86 -0.93
C LEU A 22 1.42 -8.74 -0.13
N ARG A 23 1.03 -9.89 -0.65
CA ARG A 23 0.21 -10.86 0.07
C ARG A 23 0.92 -11.36 1.32
N GLN A 24 2.18 -11.72 1.20
CA GLN A 24 2.98 -12.19 2.33
C GLN A 24 3.23 -11.05 3.33
N TRP A 25 3.44 -9.84 2.86
CA TRP A 25 3.57 -8.66 3.71
C TRP A 25 2.33 -8.43 4.56
N GLU A 26 1.13 -8.60 4.01
CA GLU A 26 -0.11 -8.48 4.77
C GLU A 26 -0.12 -9.47 5.94
N VAL A 27 0.27 -10.72 5.71
CA VAL A 27 0.33 -11.75 6.76
C VAL A 27 1.38 -11.41 7.83
N ASP A 28 2.58 -11.03 7.41
CA ASP A 28 3.73 -10.87 8.33
C ASP A 28 3.75 -9.50 9.02
N VAL A 29 3.23 -8.47 8.39
CA VAL A 29 3.35 -7.08 8.84
C VAL A 29 1.99 -6.41 8.93
N GLY A 30 1.22 -6.42 7.85
CA GLY A 30 -0.01 -5.64 7.71
C GLY A 30 -0.99 -5.86 8.84
N GLN A 31 -1.22 -7.09 9.22
CA GLN A 31 -2.16 -7.46 10.30
C GLN A 31 -1.79 -6.85 11.65
N ARG A 32 -0.50 -6.59 11.87
CA ARG A 32 0.00 -6.04 13.14
C ARG A 32 0.01 -4.51 13.17
N VAL A 33 0.00 -3.87 12.01
CA VAL A 33 0.09 -2.42 11.89
C VAL A 33 -1.20 -1.76 11.39
N GLY A 34 -2.29 -2.53 11.32
CA GLY A 34 -3.60 -2.02 10.93
C GLY A 34 -3.89 -2.06 9.43
N TRP A 35 -3.01 -2.65 8.63
CA TRP A 35 -3.20 -2.83 7.20
C TRP A 35 -3.57 -4.28 6.91
N ARG A 36 -4.82 -4.63 7.19
CA ARG A 36 -5.32 -6.01 7.10
C ARG A 36 -6.05 -6.23 5.78
N ALA A 37 -6.09 -7.48 5.33
CA ALA A 37 -6.82 -7.88 4.14
C ALA A 37 -8.28 -7.37 4.13
N SER A 38 -8.89 -7.24 5.31
CA SER A 38 -10.27 -6.76 5.45
C SER A 38 -10.43 -5.25 5.20
N ASN A 39 -9.37 -4.46 5.28
CA ASN A 39 -9.44 -3.01 5.15
C ASN A 39 -8.47 -2.43 4.11
N ILE A 40 -7.79 -3.27 3.35
CA ILE A 40 -6.90 -2.82 2.27
C ILE A 40 -7.45 -3.28 0.92
N ARG A 41 -7.10 -2.52 -0.12
CA ARG A 41 -7.34 -2.90 -1.51
C ARG A 41 -6.05 -2.80 -2.29
N VAL A 42 -5.85 -3.73 -3.21
CA VAL A 42 -4.76 -3.64 -4.18
C VAL A 42 -5.39 -3.32 -5.53
N LEU A 43 -4.92 -2.25 -6.15
CA LEU A 43 -5.41 -1.77 -7.44
C LEU A 43 -4.31 -1.92 -8.48
N GLN A 44 -4.71 -2.32 -9.68
CA GLN A 44 -3.81 -2.36 -10.84
C GLN A 44 -4.35 -1.41 -11.91
N GLY A 45 -3.47 -0.64 -12.53
CA GLY A 45 -3.82 0.23 -13.64
C GLY A 45 -4.42 -0.57 -14.81
N MET A 46 -5.42 -0.01 -15.47
CA MET A 46 -6.10 -0.65 -16.60
C MET A 46 -6.39 0.35 -17.73
N LEU A 47 -7.08 1.43 -17.43
CA LEU A 47 -7.36 2.52 -18.36
C LEU A 47 -7.09 3.85 -17.67
N GLY A 48 -6.39 4.75 -18.35
CA GLY A 48 -5.97 6.03 -17.75
C GLY A 48 -4.83 5.90 -16.75
N ALA A 49 -4.40 4.69 -16.44
CA ALA A 49 -3.23 4.35 -15.65
C ALA A 49 -2.55 3.16 -16.30
N SER A 50 -1.23 3.09 -16.19
CA SER A 50 -0.45 1.98 -16.77
C SER A 50 -0.78 0.67 -16.09
N GLN A 51 -0.80 -0.43 -16.86
CA GLN A 51 -0.95 -1.78 -16.32
C GLN A 51 0.18 -2.18 -15.37
N SER A 52 1.32 -1.49 -15.43
CA SER A 52 2.44 -1.69 -14.51
C SER A 52 2.29 -0.94 -13.19
N THR A 53 1.25 -0.12 -13.05
CA THR A 53 0.94 0.61 -11.81
C THR A 53 0.20 -0.28 -10.84
N VAL A 54 0.73 -0.41 -9.63
CA VAL A 54 0.07 -1.11 -8.52
C VAL A 54 -0.09 -0.14 -7.36
N GLU A 55 -1.25 -0.12 -6.76
CA GLU A 55 -1.54 0.71 -5.58
C GLU A 55 -2.07 -0.15 -4.45
N LEU A 56 -1.57 0.09 -3.26
CA LEU A 56 -2.10 -0.46 -2.01
C LEU A 56 -2.85 0.65 -1.29
N GLU A 57 -4.12 0.46 -1.02
CA GLU A 57 -5.01 1.48 -0.49
C GLU A 57 -5.60 1.04 0.85
N THR A 58 -5.64 1.95 1.80
CA THR A 58 -6.33 1.74 3.08
C THR A 58 -6.96 3.04 3.56
N ARG A 59 -7.82 2.93 4.57
CA ARG A 59 -8.43 4.07 5.25
C ARG A 59 -7.89 4.17 6.67
N THR A 60 -7.77 5.39 7.16
CA THR A 60 -7.39 5.65 8.54
C THR A 60 -8.27 6.78 9.11
N ASP A 61 -8.56 6.70 10.40
CA ASP A 61 -9.40 7.69 11.08
C ASP A 61 -8.63 8.98 11.34
N SER A 62 -7.32 8.90 11.55
CA SER A 62 -6.48 10.05 11.86
C SER A 62 -5.10 9.94 11.23
N LEU A 63 -4.46 11.09 11.01
CA LEU A 63 -3.06 11.15 10.55
C LEU A 63 -2.11 10.62 11.63
N SER A 64 -2.47 10.76 12.88
CA SER A 64 -1.73 10.21 14.00
C SER A 64 -1.65 8.69 13.95
N ASP A 65 -2.76 8.02 13.63
CA ASP A 65 -2.80 6.57 13.45
C ASP A 65 -1.92 6.12 12.28
N LEU A 66 -1.94 6.86 11.19
CA LEU A 66 -1.08 6.59 10.04
C LEU A 66 0.39 6.71 10.41
N GLU A 67 0.76 7.77 11.12
CA GLU A 67 2.14 7.98 11.56
C GLU A 67 2.61 6.85 12.47
N SER A 68 1.77 6.42 13.41
CA SER A 68 2.05 5.28 14.29
C SER A 68 2.26 4.00 13.50
N SER A 69 1.43 3.76 12.50
CA SER A 69 1.52 2.62 11.60
C SER A 69 2.87 2.60 10.86
N TRP A 70 3.29 3.75 10.32
CA TRP A 70 4.59 3.85 9.64
C TRP A 70 5.76 3.59 10.58
N LYS A 71 5.71 4.10 11.81
CA LYS A 71 6.74 3.84 12.82
C LYS A 71 6.84 2.36 13.17
N ASP A 72 5.71 1.69 13.29
CA ASP A 72 5.67 0.25 13.57
C ASP A 72 6.23 -0.56 12.39
N MET A 73 5.95 -0.16 11.16
CA MET A 73 6.52 -0.77 9.95
C MET A 73 8.05 -0.67 9.95
N GLU A 74 8.60 0.51 10.27
CA GLU A 74 10.05 0.74 10.29
C GLU A 74 10.78 -0.19 11.27
N LYS A 75 10.12 -0.57 12.35
CA LYS A 75 10.68 -1.46 13.38
C LYS A 75 10.59 -2.93 13.01
N SER A 76 9.83 -3.29 12.00
CA SER A 76 9.58 -4.68 11.63
C SER A 76 10.67 -5.22 10.71
N PRO A 77 11.40 -6.26 11.11
CA PRO A 77 12.36 -6.94 10.22
C PRO A 77 11.68 -7.53 8.97
N HIS A 78 10.46 -8.03 9.13
CA HIS A 78 9.69 -8.57 8.00
C HIS A 78 9.34 -7.49 6.98
N HIS A 79 9.04 -6.27 7.44
CA HIS A 79 8.78 -5.15 6.55
C HIS A 79 10.04 -4.79 5.75
N GLN A 80 11.19 -4.70 6.41
CA GLN A 80 12.47 -4.40 5.76
C GLN A 80 12.80 -5.46 4.71
N GLU A 81 12.59 -6.73 5.03
CA GLU A 81 12.83 -7.84 4.12
C GLU A 81 11.90 -7.79 2.89
N ALA A 82 10.62 -7.50 3.10
CA ALA A 82 9.65 -7.36 2.03
C ALA A 82 10.02 -6.21 1.09
N MET A 83 10.41 -5.06 1.63
CA MET A 83 10.82 -3.90 0.82
C MET A 83 12.07 -4.23 0.02
N LYS A 84 13.02 -4.93 0.60
CA LYS A 84 14.22 -5.39 -0.11
C LYS A 84 13.88 -6.34 -1.26
N SER A 85 12.93 -7.25 -1.03
CA SER A 85 12.47 -8.17 -2.06
C SER A 85 11.80 -7.45 -3.23
N LEU A 86 11.08 -6.37 -2.95
CA LEU A 86 10.43 -5.55 -3.98
C LEU A 86 11.41 -4.81 -4.88
N GLU A 87 12.61 -4.50 -4.41
CA GLU A 87 13.61 -3.74 -5.19
C GLU A 87 13.90 -4.36 -6.55
N ARG A 88 13.83 -5.68 -6.67
CA ARG A 88 14.08 -6.39 -7.93
C ARG A 88 13.02 -6.16 -8.98
N TYR A 89 11.80 -5.89 -8.53
CA TYR A 89 10.61 -5.93 -9.38
C TYR A 89 9.94 -4.57 -9.54
N VAL A 90 10.40 -3.57 -8.80
CA VAL A 90 9.86 -2.22 -8.82
C VAL A 90 10.87 -1.27 -9.44
N VAL A 91 10.38 -0.37 -10.27
CA VAL A 91 11.23 0.68 -10.87
C VAL A 91 11.62 1.67 -9.77
N SER A 92 12.91 1.87 -9.57
CA SER A 92 13.44 2.76 -8.53
C SER A 92 12.89 4.18 -8.65
N GLY A 93 12.55 4.77 -7.51
CA GLY A 93 12.08 6.15 -7.44
C GLY A 93 10.62 6.34 -7.85
N THR A 94 9.89 5.26 -8.12
CA THR A 94 8.49 5.35 -8.55
C THR A 94 7.49 5.17 -7.41
N ASP A 95 7.94 4.71 -6.26
CA ASP A 95 7.06 4.56 -5.11
C ASP A 95 6.63 5.93 -4.58
N CYS A 96 5.36 6.06 -4.30
CA CYS A 96 4.76 7.33 -3.93
C CYS A 96 3.62 7.09 -2.95
N TRP A 97 3.63 7.86 -1.86
CA TRP A 97 2.53 7.90 -0.91
C TRP A 97 1.62 9.08 -1.25
N SER A 98 0.32 8.84 -1.20
CA SER A 98 -0.69 9.89 -1.32
C SER A 98 -1.71 9.73 -0.21
N VAL A 99 -2.10 10.82 0.40
CA VAL A 99 -3.12 10.84 1.45
C VAL A 99 -4.19 11.82 1.06
N TYR A 100 -5.42 11.36 1.03
CA TYR A 100 -6.59 12.16 0.68
C TYR A 100 -7.52 12.29 1.88
N ASN A 101 -8.06 13.49 2.07
CA ASN A 101 -9.17 13.66 2.99
C ASN A 101 -10.46 13.18 2.31
N ILE A 102 -11.18 12.26 2.95
CA ILE A 102 -12.47 11.81 2.42
C ILE A 102 -13.51 12.88 2.76
N VAL A 103 -14.04 13.52 1.74
CA VAL A 103 -15.06 14.56 1.89
C VAL A 103 -16.43 13.91 1.88
N GLU A 104 -17.19 14.10 2.95
CA GLU A 104 -18.59 13.70 2.99
C GLU A 104 -19.44 14.82 2.41
N LEU A 105 -19.80 14.66 1.14
CA LEU A 105 -20.59 15.64 0.42
C LEU A 105 -22.09 15.56 0.76
N PHE A 106 -22.54 14.36 1.09
CA PHE A 106 -23.93 14.10 1.43
C PHE A 106 -24.02 13.53 2.84
N GLU A 107 -25.00 14.00 3.61
CA GLU A 107 -25.25 13.44 4.94
C GLU A 107 -25.77 12.02 4.80
N ALA A 108 -25.34 11.14 5.71
CA ALA A 108 -25.89 9.80 5.83
C ALA A 108 -27.30 9.86 6.43
N ASP A 109 -28.24 9.25 5.77
CA ASP A 109 -29.63 9.16 6.26
C ASP A 109 -29.79 8.07 7.32
#